data_4ac9af5e66ba0526b084e3844b9fdd68
#
_entry.id   4ac9af5e66ba0526b084e3844b9fdd68
#
_cell.length_a   1.000
_cell.length_b   1.000
_cell.length_c   1.000
_cell.angle_alpha   90.00
_cell.angle_beta   90.00
_cell.angle_gamma   90.00
#
_symmetry.space_group_name_H-M   'P 1'
#
loop_
_entity.id
_entity.type
_entity.pdbx_description
1 polymer ?
#
loop_
_entity_poly.entity_id
_entity_poly.type
_entity_poly.pdbx_seq_one_letter_code
_entity_poly.pdbx_strand_id
1 'polypeptide(L)'
;MNTADPHDPLESALNIVHSIAIEVNAYRRLLREHGIDLDSISSMTDLSQLPPTSKDSYRRINILSDLQSGRPEDVETIAASAGSSGTPTFWSRGQRSTDHGSAMFGRVLRECADTEHRATLAIVTFPLGPYVGGAFMYAMLLELRRRGHRISIATPGMDPQAVADVISAAGDGYEQVVVFAYPPIARDLLDTYGDLLRRHNAVVIVGGEPVSEAWRSLVHSMLDDPDGDRVRVVYGATDVGFVGYETAATIAVRTEAAHDRVLNTVMFGSAYSDGELVQQPAFVQYEPNYTYIEVDSDGYLLFTVGGVLPLVRYRVNDRGQTLSGSDIRDRLRDAGYAALAEGIDPKGSYLLVHGRTDIAAIYSAVNIYPDYFRPAVEHISLATRLTGRFIARCVVDDEQRQILTLDVELRPQQQPDTETAEHVKQLSIASLRQLSAEYRVVHDQKGQAAEPVVRLEPFRSEGFVTGGKQKSLQ
;
A
#
# COMPACT_ATOMS: atom_id res chain seq x y z
N MET A 1 4.82 -24.49 34.76
CA MET A 1 5.36 -23.25 34.19
C MET A 1 5.74 -23.58 32.75
N ASN A 2 4.85 -23.27 31.82
CA ASN A 2 5.17 -23.38 30.40
C ASN A 2 6.15 -22.26 30.09
N THR A 3 7.37 -22.59 29.72
CA THR A 3 8.33 -21.62 29.15
C THR A 3 7.83 -21.32 27.74
N ALA A 4 6.97 -20.29 27.63
CA ALA A 4 6.54 -19.78 26.35
C ALA A 4 7.77 -19.33 25.57
N ASP A 5 7.82 -19.67 24.30
CA ASP A 5 8.85 -19.20 23.39
C ASP A 5 8.68 -17.68 23.24
N PRO A 6 9.68 -16.84 23.60
CA PRO A 6 9.56 -15.40 23.50
C PRO A 6 9.34 -14.88 22.06
N HIS A 7 9.22 -15.77 21.09
CA HIS A 7 8.96 -15.50 19.68
C HIS A 7 7.59 -16.02 19.19
N ASP A 8 6.66 -16.40 20.10
CA ASP A 8 5.30 -16.77 19.69
C ASP A 8 4.50 -15.52 19.25
N PRO A 9 4.09 -15.42 17.98
CA PRO A 9 3.32 -14.28 17.47
C PRO A 9 2.00 -14.05 18.21
N LEU A 10 1.33 -15.13 18.63
CA LEU A 10 0.09 -15.04 19.38
C LEU A 10 0.32 -14.45 20.77
N GLU A 11 1.35 -14.88 21.47
CA GLU A 11 1.72 -14.33 22.77
C GLU A 11 2.05 -12.84 22.64
N SER A 12 2.78 -12.46 21.60
CA SER A 12 3.05 -11.05 21.29
C SER A 12 1.75 -10.25 21.08
N ALA A 13 0.78 -10.79 20.32
CA ALA A 13 -0.51 -10.16 20.10
C ALA A 13 -1.33 -10.03 21.39
N LEU A 14 -1.39 -11.07 22.20
CA LEU A 14 -2.09 -11.06 23.49
C LEU A 14 -1.46 -10.01 24.44
N ASN A 15 -0.14 -9.94 24.52
CA ASN A 15 0.55 -8.93 25.31
C ASN A 15 0.22 -7.50 24.85
N ILE A 16 0.11 -7.27 23.54
CA ILE A 16 -0.35 -6.00 22.99
C ILE A 16 -1.77 -5.71 23.46
N VAL A 17 -2.70 -6.65 23.33
CA VAL A 17 -4.11 -6.48 23.73
C VAL A 17 -4.24 -6.14 25.19
N HIS A 18 -3.55 -6.88 26.09
CA HIS A 18 -3.58 -6.64 27.53
C HIS A 18 -2.99 -5.27 27.89
N SER A 19 -1.86 -4.87 27.29
CA SER A 19 -1.28 -3.55 27.49
C SER A 19 -2.23 -2.42 27.05
N ILE A 20 -2.79 -2.53 25.85
CA ILE A 20 -3.73 -1.54 25.30
C ILE A 20 -4.97 -1.39 26.17
N ALA A 21 -5.52 -2.48 26.65
CA ALA A 21 -6.71 -2.45 27.50
C ALA A 21 -6.47 -1.76 28.86
N ILE A 22 -5.23 -1.76 29.33
CA ILE A 22 -4.85 -1.03 30.56
C ILE A 22 -4.60 0.45 30.26
N GLU A 23 -3.92 0.78 29.17
CA GLU A 23 -3.39 2.12 28.94
C GLU A 23 -4.31 3.00 28.08
N VAL A 24 -5.05 2.41 27.12
CA VAL A 24 -5.80 3.16 26.09
C VAL A 24 -7.26 3.36 26.47
N ASN A 25 -7.64 4.59 26.78
CA ASN A 25 -9.00 4.93 27.25
C ASN A 25 -10.09 4.53 26.23
N ALA A 26 -9.87 4.79 24.95
CA ALA A 26 -10.83 4.44 23.89
C ALA A 26 -11.05 2.94 23.82
N TYR A 27 -10.00 2.13 23.96
CA TYR A 27 -10.12 0.68 23.89
C TYR A 27 -10.81 0.10 25.11
N ARG A 28 -10.53 0.63 26.30
CA ARG A 28 -11.27 0.25 27.53
C ARG A 28 -12.77 0.56 27.44
N ARG A 29 -13.15 1.66 26.80
CA ARG A 29 -14.58 1.96 26.53
C ARG A 29 -15.17 0.90 25.59
N LEU A 30 -14.48 0.61 24.49
CA LEU A 30 -14.93 -0.39 23.52
C LEU A 30 -15.18 -1.76 24.16
N LEU A 31 -14.25 -2.27 24.96
CA LEU A 31 -14.41 -3.56 25.66
C LEU A 31 -15.63 -3.55 26.60
N ARG A 32 -15.80 -2.49 27.38
CA ARG A 32 -16.96 -2.36 28.30
C ARG A 32 -18.29 -2.30 27.56
N GLU A 33 -18.36 -1.59 26.44
CA GLU A 33 -19.55 -1.49 25.60
C GLU A 33 -19.96 -2.86 25.01
N HIS A 34 -18.99 -3.74 24.80
CA HIS A 34 -19.20 -5.10 24.30
C HIS A 34 -19.30 -6.15 25.42
N GLY A 35 -19.22 -5.76 26.68
CA GLY A 35 -19.30 -6.69 27.82
C GLY A 35 -18.14 -7.68 27.91
N ILE A 36 -16.97 -7.34 27.37
CA ILE A 36 -15.79 -8.21 27.30
C ILE A 36 -14.94 -8.04 28.55
N ASP A 37 -14.68 -9.16 29.21
CA ASP A 37 -13.71 -9.25 30.30
C ASP A 37 -12.33 -9.61 29.73
N LEU A 38 -11.37 -8.73 29.96
CA LEU A 38 -10.01 -8.87 29.46
C LEU A 38 -9.29 -10.10 30.00
N ASP A 39 -9.54 -10.46 31.25
CA ASP A 39 -8.91 -11.62 31.90
C ASP A 39 -9.34 -12.95 31.25
N SER A 40 -10.42 -12.92 30.48
CA SER A 40 -10.89 -14.08 29.71
C SER A 40 -10.13 -14.30 28.39
N ILE A 41 -9.34 -13.32 27.94
CA ILE A 41 -8.64 -13.36 26.64
C ILE A 41 -7.25 -13.99 26.80
N SER A 42 -7.12 -15.27 26.42
CA SER A 42 -5.89 -16.04 26.62
C SER A 42 -5.48 -16.90 25.43
N SER A 43 -6.31 -16.97 24.38
CA SER A 43 -6.09 -17.81 23.21
C SER A 43 -6.40 -17.08 21.91
N MET A 44 -6.04 -17.67 20.77
CA MET A 44 -6.41 -17.16 19.44
C MET A 44 -7.94 -17.11 19.28
N THR A 45 -8.65 -18.10 19.81
CA THR A 45 -10.12 -18.11 19.77
C THR A 45 -10.70 -16.92 20.52
N ASP A 46 -10.16 -16.62 21.70
CA ASP A 46 -10.58 -15.45 22.48
C ASP A 46 -10.24 -14.16 21.78
N LEU A 47 -9.03 -14.04 21.22
CA LEU A 47 -8.62 -12.88 20.43
C LEU A 47 -9.59 -12.62 19.27
N SER A 48 -10.04 -13.67 18.59
CA SER A 48 -10.98 -13.58 17.46
C SER A 48 -12.38 -13.09 17.87
N GLN A 49 -12.76 -13.18 19.14
CA GLN A 49 -14.02 -12.65 19.67
C GLN A 49 -14.00 -11.14 19.94
N LEU A 50 -12.80 -10.53 20.00
CA LEU A 50 -12.72 -9.08 20.16
C LEU A 50 -13.33 -8.39 18.94
N PRO A 51 -14.07 -7.28 19.14
CA PRO A 51 -14.67 -6.55 18.04
C PRO A 51 -13.59 -5.99 17.09
N PRO A 52 -13.73 -6.17 15.77
CA PRO A 52 -12.84 -5.53 14.83
C PRO A 52 -13.01 -4.01 14.88
N THR A 53 -11.90 -3.31 14.84
CA THR A 53 -11.85 -1.84 14.80
C THR A 53 -11.56 -1.35 13.37
N SER A 54 -11.91 -0.11 13.08
CA SER A 54 -11.65 0.50 11.77
C SER A 54 -11.43 2.01 11.89
N LYS A 55 -11.11 2.65 10.77
CA LYS A 55 -11.00 4.11 10.71
C LYS A 55 -12.30 4.78 11.17
N ASP A 56 -13.45 4.31 10.71
CA ASP A 56 -14.73 4.93 11.00
C ASP A 56 -15.31 4.51 12.35
N SER A 57 -15.24 3.24 12.71
CA SER A 57 -15.82 2.71 13.96
C SER A 57 -14.97 3.00 15.22
N TYR A 58 -13.68 3.34 15.05
CA TYR A 58 -12.79 3.50 16.19
C TYR A 58 -11.91 4.76 16.11
N ARG A 59 -11.14 4.93 14.99
CA ARG A 59 -10.15 6.01 14.92
C ARG A 59 -10.78 7.41 14.86
N ARG A 60 -11.83 7.60 14.08
CA ARG A 60 -12.47 8.91 13.84
C ARG A 60 -13.39 9.35 14.96
N ILE A 61 -14.00 8.42 15.68
CA ILE A 61 -14.94 8.71 16.75
C ILE A 61 -14.26 9.02 18.09
N ASN A 62 -12.94 8.82 18.19
CA ASN A 62 -12.15 9.08 19.38
C ASN A 62 -11.13 10.18 19.14
N ILE A 63 -10.91 11.02 20.15
CA ILE A 63 -9.83 12.01 20.13
C ILE A 63 -8.47 11.32 20.22
N LEU A 64 -7.44 11.95 19.64
CA LEU A 64 -6.13 11.32 19.50
C LEU A 64 -5.52 10.92 20.86
N SER A 65 -5.67 11.77 21.90
CA SER A 65 -5.18 11.48 23.24
C SER A 65 -5.82 10.27 23.92
N ASP A 66 -7.07 9.93 23.58
CA ASP A 66 -7.74 8.74 24.10
C ASP A 66 -7.30 7.43 23.41
N LEU A 67 -6.68 7.55 22.25
CA LEU A 67 -6.18 6.43 21.45
C LEU A 67 -4.70 6.14 21.69
N GLN A 68 -3.99 7.03 22.37
CA GLN A 68 -2.56 6.89 22.64
C GLN A 68 -2.32 6.10 23.93
N SER A 69 -1.26 5.29 23.91
CA SER A 69 -0.63 4.69 25.08
C SER A 69 0.62 5.49 25.45
N GLY A 70 1.03 5.41 26.73
CA GLY A 70 2.21 6.11 27.22
C GLY A 70 2.00 7.63 27.40
N ARG A 71 3.10 8.36 27.37
CA ARG A 71 3.13 9.81 27.60
C ARG A 71 3.21 10.57 26.28
N PRO A 72 2.82 11.86 26.23
CA PRO A 72 2.92 12.67 25.00
C PRO A 72 4.33 12.73 24.40
N GLU A 73 5.37 12.69 25.22
CA GLU A 73 6.77 12.70 24.78
C GLU A 73 7.25 11.39 24.17
N ASP A 74 6.49 10.30 24.29
CA ASP A 74 6.77 9.02 23.64
C ASP A 74 6.34 9.04 22.14
N VAL A 75 5.60 10.09 21.72
CA VAL A 75 5.21 10.33 20.34
C VAL A 75 6.34 11.06 19.60
N GLU A 76 6.95 10.40 18.63
CA GLU A 76 8.03 11.00 17.81
C GLU A 76 7.47 11.82 16.64
N THR A 77 6.41 11.33 16.01
CA THR A 77 5.81 11.99 14.84
C THR A 77 4.28 11.87 14.85
N ILE A 78 3.62 12.88 14.29
CA ILE A 78 2.17 12.86 14.00
C ILE A 78 2.01 13.13 12.51
N ALA A 79 1.39 12.19 11.81
CA ALA A 79 1.15 12.29 10.39
C ALA A 79 -0.34 12.16 10.05
N ALA A 80 -0.73 12.65 8.89
CA ALA A 80 -2.09 12.58 8.38
C ALA A 80 -2.24 11.56 7.26
N SER A 81 -3.39 10.94 7.18
CA SER A 81 -3.85 10.25 5.97
C SER A 81 -5.03 10.98 5.38
N ALA A 82 -5.17 10.92 4.05
CA ALA A 82 -6.39 11.37 3.39
C ALA A 82 -7.61 10.59 3.92
N GLY A 83 -8.72 11.25 3.99
CA GLY A 83 -10.00 10.62 4.31
C GLY A 83 -10.94 10.66 3.12
N SER A 84 -11.73 9.62 2.92
CA SER A 84 -12.81 9.61 1.91
C SER A 84 -13.79 10.77 2.03
N SER A 85 -13.88 11.36 3.23
CA SER A 85 -14.73 12.53 3.53
C SER A 85 -14.01 13.87 3.38
N GLY A 86 -12.74 13.92 2.88
CA GLY A 86 -11.92 15.13 2.83
C GLY A 86 -11.34 15.58 4.17
N THR A 87 -11.72 14.96 5.30
CA THR A 87 -11.17 15.30 6.62
C THR A 87 -9.93 14.43 6.92
N PRO A 88 -8.76 15.04 7.18
CA PRO A 88 -7.57 14.29 7.54
C PRO A 88 -7.75 13.45 8.80
N THR A 89 -7.19 12.26 8.81
CA THR A 89 -7.08 11.42 10.01
C THR A 89 -5.62 11.38 10.46
N PHE A 90 -5.36 11.69 11.73
CA PHE A 90 -4.01 11.82 12.26
C PHE A 90 -3.55 10.52 12.95
N TRP A 91 -2.28 10.19 12.79
CA TRP A 91 -1.64 8.96 13.25
C TRP A 91 -0.35 9.29 13.99
N SER A 92 -0.26 8.87 15.24
CA SER A 92 0.97 9.01 16.03
C SER A 92 1.90 7.82 15.81
N ARG A 93 3.20 8.10 15.73
CA ARG A 93 4.26 7.08 15.67
C ARG A 93 5.29 7.39 16.75
N GLY A 94 5.88 6.35 17.31
CA GLY A 94 6.96 6.43 18.29
C GLY A 94 8.02 5.37 18.04
N GLN A 95 8.95 5.22 18.95
CA GLN A 95 10.16 4.40 18.83
C GLN A 95 9.87 2.96 18.35
N ARG A 96 8.84 2.28 18.88
CA ARG A 96 8.50 0.92 18.46
C ARG A 96 8.21 0.83 16.95
N SER A 97 7.52 1.83 16.39
CA SER A 97 7.24 1.87 14.95
C SER A 97 8.51 2.10 14.13
N THR A 98 9.39 2.99 14.62
CA THR A 98 10.68 3.28 14.00
C THR A 98 11.60 2.06 14.04
N ASP A 99 11.63 1.32 15.15
CA ASP A 99 12.42 0.08 15.30
C ASP A 99 11.95 -1.00 14.36
N HIS A 100 10.63 -1.23 14.28
CA HIS A 100 10.04 -2.20 13.36
C HIS A 100 10.37 -1.85 11.90
N GLY A 101 10.06 -0.62 11.49
CA GLY A 101 10.34 -0.17 10.12
C GLY A 101 11.83 -0.27 9.78
N SER A 102 12.71 0.13 10.69
CA SER A 102 14.16 0.01 10.51
C SER A 102 14.61 -1.45 10.39
N ALA A 103 14.09 -2.35 11.22
CA ALA A 103 14.43 -3.77 11.13
C ALA A 103 14.03 -4.36 9.77
N MET A 104 12.81 -4.05 9.30
CA MET A 104 12.31 -4.48 8.00
C MET A 104 13.15 -3.91 6.84
N PHE A 105 13.35 -2.59 6.81
CA PHE A 105 14.16 -1.96 5.75
C PHE A 105 15.63 -2.37 5.80
N GLY A 106 16.17 -2.65 6.98
CA GLY A 106 17.52 -3.18 7.12
C GLY A 106 17.69 -4.54 6.41
N ARG A 107 16.67 -5.41 6.46
CA ARG A 107 16.69 -6.67 5.70
C ARG A 107 16.60 -6.43 4.20
N VAL A 108 15.67 -5.60 3.74
CA VAL A 108 15.51 -5.25 2.33
C VAL A 108 16.83 -4.67 1.78
N LEU A 109 17.41 -3.67 2.46
CA LEU A 109 18.61 -3.00 2.02
C LEU A 109 19.87 -3.88 2.08
N ARG A 110 19.92 -4.84 3.00
CA ARG A 110 21.01 -5.83 3.04
C ARG A 110 20.92 -6.77 1.83
N GLU A 111 19.70 -7.21 1.48
CA GLU A 111 19.48 -8.16 0.40
C GLU A 111 19.71 -7.53 -0.99
N CYS A 112 19.19 -6.32 -1.25
CA CYS A 112 19.23 -5.74 -2.61
C CYS A 112 20.25 -4.62 -2.82
N ALA A 113 20.88 -4.10 -1.76
CA ALA A 113 21.78 -2.95 -1.85
C ALA A 113 23.06 -3.07 -1.00
N ASP A 114 23.15 -4.09 -0.14
CA ASP A 114 24.32 -4.30 0.75
C ASP A 114 24.81 -3.03 1.45
N THR A 115 23.89 -2.26 2.01
CA THR A 115 24.18 -0.94 2.61
C THR A 115 25.03 -0.99 3.86
N GLU A 116 25.31 -2.17 4.41
CA GLU A 116 26.28 -2.36 5.50
C GLU A 116 27.73 -2.19 5.00
N HIS A 117 28.01 -2.57 3.76
CA HIS A 117 29.36 -2.53 3.18
C HIS A 117 29.53 -1.45 2.12
N ARG A 118 28.49 -1.10 1.36
CA ARG A 118 28.55 -0.14 0.26
C ARG A 118 28.06 1.25 0.67
N ALA A 119 28.86 2.28 0.36
CA ALA A 119 28.46 3.66 0.57
C ALA A 119 27.25 4.00 -0.33
N THR A 120 26.13 4.38 0.26
CA THR A 120 24.84 4.50 -0.40
C THR A 120 24.22 5.87 -0.20
N LEU A 121 23.76 6.49 -1.29
CA LEU A 121 22.91 7.68 -1.26
C LEU A 121 21.44 7.24 -1.33
N ALA A 122 20.72 7.34 -0.21
CA ALA A 122 19.31 7.04 -0.12
C ALA A 122 18.46 8.27 -0.47
N ILE A 123 17.66 8.16 -1.53
CA ILE A 123 16.77 9.21 -2.03
C ILE A 123 15.34 8.88 -1.66
N VAL A 124 14.73 9.69 -0.80
CA VAL A 124 13.34 9.55 -0.41
C VAL A 124 12.48 10.50 -1.25
N THR A 125 11.70 9.94 -2.17
CA THR A 125 10.82 10.74 -3.03
C THR A 125 9.40 10.87 -2.48
N PHE A 126 9.06 10.15 -1.41
CA PHE A 126 7.77 10.32 -0.75
C PHE A 126 7.59 11.75 -0.23
N PRO A 127 6.38 12.32 -0.32
CA PRO A 127 6.14 13.67 0.14
C PRO A 127 6.42 13.79 1.64
N LEU A 128 7.15 14.84 2.00
CA LEU A 128 7.29 15.32 3.37
C LEU A 128 6.05 16.17 3.74
N GLY A 129 6.01 16.69 4.94
CA GLY A 129 4.89 17.47 5.44
C GLY A 129 3.92 16.61 6.26
N PRO A 130 2.59 16.75 6.09
CA PRO A 130 1.65 16.04 6.94
C PRO A 130 1.57 14.54 6.66
N TYR A 131 2.13 14.04 5.56
CA TYR A 131 2.00 12.65 5.14
C TYR A 131 3.02 11.74 5.83
N VAL A 132 2.58 10.52 6.18
CA VAL A 132 3.42 9.58 6.94
C VAL A 132 4.63 9.08 6.14
N GLY A 133 4.50 8.92 4.80
CA GLY A 133 5.48 8.20 3.99
C GLY A 133 6.89 8.78 4.06
N GLY A 134 7.05 10.08 3.78
CA GLY A 134 8.38 10.71 3.72
C GLY A 134 9.05 10.86 5.08
N ALA A 135 8.34 11.42 6.06
CA ALA A 135 8.90 11.68 7.39
C ALA A 135 9.23 10.36 8.13
N PHE A 136 8.36 9.37 8.03
CA PHE A 136 8.58 8.07 8.66
C PHE A 136 9.73 7.30 8.00
N MET A 137 9.80 7.30 6.65
CA MET A 137 10.94 6.72 5.92
C MET A 137 12.27 7.38 6.33
N TYR A 138 12.29 8.71 6.41
CA TYR A 138 13.47 9.44 6.85
C TYR A 138 13.93 9.04 8.26
N ALA A 139 12.99 8.93 9.20
CA ALA A 139 13.30 8.50 10.58
C ALA A 139 13.89 7.08 10.62
N MET A 140 13.30 6.13 9.88
CA MET A 140 13.80 4.76 9.80
C MET A 140 15.19 4.66 9.18
N LEU A 141 15.46 5.42 8.11
CA LEU A 141 16.78 5.44 7.48
C LEU A 141 17.85 6.08 8.39
N LEU A 142 17.50 7.10 9.16
CA LEU A 142 18.39 7.66 10.19
C LEU A 142 18.72 6.62 11.27
N GLU A 143 17.75 5.84 11.69
CA GLU A 143 17.97 4.77 12.67
C GLU A 143 18.85 3.67 12.09
N LEU A 144 18.67 3.26 10.83
CA LEU A 144 19.56 2.32 10.15
C LEU A 144 20.98 2.84 10.08
N ARG A 145 21.17 4.13 9.78
CA ARG A 145 22.49 4.76 9.81
C ARG A 145 23.14 4.65 11.20
N ARG A 146 22.38 4.87 12.28
CA ARG A 146 22.88 4.71 13.67
C ARG A 146 23.26 3.26 13.98
N ARG A 147 22.58 2.29 13.35
CA ARG A 147 22.86 0.85 13.45
C ARG A 147 24.03 0.37 12.57
N GLY A 148 24.69 1.28 11.85
CA GLY A 148 25.93 0.98 11.11
C GLY A 148 25.77 0.87 9.59
N HIS A 149 24.56 1.05 9.02
CA HIS A 149 24.41 1.12 7.58
C HIS A 149 25.10 2.38 7.02
N ARG A 150 25.82 2.21 5.91
CA ARG A 150 26.61 3.27 5.26
C ARG A 150 25.75 4.12 4.32
N ILE A 151 24.69 4.74 4.86
CA ILE A 151 23.72 5.54 4.11
C ILE A 151 23.81 7.02 4.45
N SER A 152 23.72 7.87 3.41
CA SER A 152 23.38 9.29 3.52
C SER A 152 22.00 9.49 2.88
N ILE A 153 21.21 10.41 3.42
CA ILE A 153 19.79 10.51 3.08
C ILE A 153 19.52 11.89 2.48
N ALA A 154 18.85 11.89 1.33
CA ALA A 154 18.28 13.10 0.73
C ALA A 154 16.76 12.95 0.55
N THR A 155 16.05 14.04 0.70
CA THR A 155 14.57 14.07 0.66
C THR A 155 14.06 15.13 -0.33
N PRO A 156 14.37 14.99 -1.65
CA PRO A 156 13.97 15.97 -2.67
C PRO A 156 12.47 16.00 -2.92
N GLY A 157 11.73 15.00 -2.46
CA GLY A 157 10.31 14.84 -2.75
C GLY A 157 10.04 14.23 -4.13
N MET A 158 8.82 14.41 -4.66
CA MET A 158 8.34 13.70 -5.85
C MET A 158 8.79 14.33 -7.18
N ASP A 159 9.46 15.47 -7.18
CA ASP A 159 9.91 16.13 -8.40
C ASP A 159 11.12 15.40 -9.00
N PRO A 160 11.01 14.80 -10.20
CA PRO A 160 12.12 14.09 -10.84
C PRO A 160 13.34 14.96 -11.10
N GLN A 161 13.18 16.26 -11.37
CA GLN A 161 14.29 17.19 -11.57
C GLN A 161 15.07 17.38 -10.25
N ALA A 162 14.38 17.63 -9.14
CA ALA A 162 15.03 17.78 -7.85
C ALA A 162 15.78 16.50 -7.42
N VAL A 163 15.26 15.31 -7.74
CA VAL A 163 15.96 14.03 -7.54
C VAL A 163 17.23 13.98 -8.38
N ALA A 164 17.16 14.32 -9.67
CA ALA A 164 18.31 14.33 -10.57
C ALA A 164 19.39 15.34 -10.15
N ASP A 165 18.99 16.51 -9.67
CA ASP A 165 19.91 17.53 -9.15
C ASP A 165 20.71 17.02 -7.95
N VAL A 166 20.04 16.33 -7.01
CA VAL A 166 20.73 15.71 -5.84
C VAL A 166 21.69 14.63 -6.29
N ILE A 167 21.29 13.73 -7.19
CA ILE A 167 22.16 12.65 -7.68
C ILE A 167 23.35 13.24 -8.44
N SER A 168 23.13 14.24 -9.29
CA SER A 168 24.20 14.91 -10.04
C SER A 168 25.20 15.65 -9.15
N ALA A 169 24.72 16.23 -8.05
CA ALA A 169 25.56 16.98 -7.13
C ALA A 169 26.37 16.09 -6.17
N ALA A 170 25.82 14.94 -5.76
CA ALA A 170 26.39 14.13 -4.69
C ALA A 170 26.68 12.67 -5.08
N GLY A 171 26.07 12.14 -6.13
CA GLY A 171 26.08 10.71 -6.47
C GLY A 171 27.47 10.12 -6.66
N ASP A 172 28.40 10.85 -7.25
CA ASP A 172 29.78 10.40 -7.47
C ASP A 172 30.55 10.09 -6.18
N GLY A 173 30.08 10.57 -5.04
CA GLY A 173 30.63 10.25 -3.73
C GLY A 173 30.17 8.91 -3.14
N TYR A 174 29.29 8.19 -3.83
CA TYR A 174 28.68 6.94 -3.37
C TYR A 174 28.88 5.82 -4.39
N GLU A 175 28.85 4.59 -3.92
CA GLU A 175 28.99 3.39 -4.75
C GLU A 175 27.66 3.03 -5.43
N GLN A 176 26.54 3.53 -4.87
CA GLN A 176 25.19 3.31 -5.40
C GLN A 176 24.18 4.33 -4.89
N VAL A 177 23.06 4.42 -5.56
CA VAL A 177 21.89 5.19 -5.15
C VAL A 177 20.73 4.23 -4.85
N VAL A 178 19.98 4.44 -3.76
CA VAL A 178 18.72 3.73 -3.49
C VAL A 178 17.58 4.73 -3.52
N VAL A 179 16.63 4.53 -4.43
CA VAL A 179 15.46 5.39 -4.59
C VAL A 179 14.24 4.75 -3.95
N PHE A 180 13.64 5.44 -2.98
CA PHE A 180 12.37 5.07 -2.36
C PHE A 180 11.25 5.89 -2.99
N ALA A 181 10.33 5.26 -3.69
CA ALA A 181 9.33 5.94 -4.50
C ALA A 181 7.97 5.25 -4.52
N TYR A 182 6.96 5.95 -4.99
CA TYR A 182 5.77 5.31 -5.55
C TYR A 182 6.07 4.77 -6.95
N PRO A 183 5.44 3.67 -7.40
CA PRO A 183 5.70 3.10 -8.73
C PRO A 183 5.60 4.11 -9.88
N PRO A 184 4.60 5.00 -9.96
CA PRO A 184 4.55 6.01 -11.02
C PRO A 184 5.70 7.03 -10.95
N ILE A 185 6.11 7.44 -9.75
CA ILE A 185 7.23 8.39 -9.57
C ILE A 185 8.55 7.75 -9.96
N ALA A 186 8.76 6.48 -9.59
CA ALA A 186 9.92 5.72 -10.04
C ALA A 186 9.97 5.63 -11.57
N ARG A 187 8.81 5.42 -12.21
CA ARG A 187 8.70 5.38 -13.67
C ARG A 187 9.01 6.73 -14.31
N ASP A 188 8.41 7.82 -13.85
CA ASP A 188 8.66 9.17 -14.36
C ASP A 188 10.15 9.55 -14.25
N LEU A 189 10.79 9.15 -13.15
CA LEU A 189 12.21 9.38 -12.92
C LEU A 189 13.09 8.57 -13.91
N LEU A 190 12.74 7.31 -14.15
CA LEU A 190 13.45 6.45 -15.09
C LEU A 190 13.27 6.88 -16.54
N ASP A 191 12.08 7.30 -16.92
CA ASP A 191 11.80 7.81 -18.27
C ASP A 191 12.65 9.05 -18.58
N THR A 192 12.85 9.92 -17.59
CA THR A 192 13.54 11.19 -17.80
C THR A 192 15.05 11.11 -17.52
N TYR A 193 15.44 10.36 -16.49
CA TYR A 193 16.80 10.33 -15.97
C TYR A 193 17.40 8.92 -15.85
N GLY A 194 16.94 7.97 -16.64
CA GLY A 194 17.39 6.57 -16.60
C GLY A 194 18.90 6.39 -16.76
N ASP A 195 19.54 7.17 -17.65
CA ASP A 195 21.00 7.16 -17.81
C ASP A 195 21.76 7.59 -16.53
N LEU A 196 21.23 8.57 -15.81
CA LEU A 196 21.80 9.00 -14.55
C LEU A 196 21.70 7.90 -13.50
N LEU A 197 20.52 7.28 -13.40
CA LEU A 197 20.28 6.20 -12.45
C LEU A 197 21.14 4.97 -12.74
N ARG A 198 21.31 4.58 -14.02
CA ARG A 198 22.21 3.47 -14.41
C ARG A 198 23.65 3.73 -14.03
N ARG A 199 24.17 4.93 -14.30
CA ARG A 199 25.55 5.32 -13.94
C ARG A 199 25.84 5.21 -12.46
N HIS A 200 24.83 5.43 -11.61
CA HIS A 200 24.98 5.39 -10.16
C HIS A 200 24.46 4.08 -9.54
N ASN A 201 24.38 3.00 -10.32
CA ASN A 201 23.94 1.67 -9.86
C ASN A 201 22.66 1.73 -9.01
N ALA A 202 21.62 2.39 -9.53
CA ALA A 202 20.42 2.64 -8.77
C ALA A 202 19.65 1.35 -8.43
N VAL A 203 19.19 1.28 -7.18
CA VAL A 203 18.23 0.31 -6.67
C VAL A 203 16.90 1.04 -6.43
N VAL A 204 15.80 0.46 -6.82
CA VAL A 204 14.46 1.07 -6.71
C VAL A 204 13.60 0.26 -5.74
N ILE A 205 13.18 0.90 -4.65
CA ILE A 205 12.29 0.31 -3.65
C ILE A 205 10.97 1.08 -3.70
N VAL A 206 9.90 0.38 -4.07
CA VAL A 206 8.58 1.00 -4.25
C VAL A 206 7.55 0.48 -3.25
N GLY A 207 6.55 1.31 -2.97
CA GLY A 207 5.43 0.95 -2.10
C GLY A 207 4.24 1.88 -2.32
N GLY A 208 3.14 1.60 -1.62
CA GLY A 208 1.92 2.41 -1.68
C GLY A 208 0.96 2.01 -2.79
N GLU A 209 1.43 1.33 -3.82
CA GLU A 209 0.63 0.77 -4.89
C GLU A 209 1.11 -0.64 -5.28
N PRO A 210 0.22 -1.51 -5.79
CA PRO A 210 0.64 -2.79 -6.35
C PRO A 210 1.40 -2.58 -7.66
N VAL A 211 2.34 -3.48 -7.96
CA VAL A 211 3.03 -3.53 -9.24
C VAL A 211 2.78 -4.87 -9.94
N SER A 212 2.72 -4.84 -11.27
CA SER A 212 2.71 -6.05 -12.10
C SER A 212 4.14 -6.53 -12.40
N GLU A 213 4.30 -7.80 -12.76
CA GLU A 213 5.60 -8.30 -13.20
C GLU A 213 6.03 -7.70 -14.55
N ALA A 214 5.08 -7.26 -15.39
CA ALA A 214 5.37 -6.48 -16.59
C ALA A 214 6.02 -5.13 -16.24
N TRP A 215 5.49 -4.41 -15.24
CA TRP A 215 6.09 -3.19 -14.73
C TRP A 215 7.49 -3.43 -14.17
N ARG A 216 7.68 -4.51 -13.38
CA ARG A 216 8.98 -4.88 -12.82
C ARG A 216 10.00 -5.14 -13.92
N SER A 217 9.64 -5.96 -14.90
CA SER A 217 10.50 -6.29 -16.05
C SER A 217 10.90 -5.05 -16.85
N LEU A 218 9.97 -4.12 -17.04
CA LEU A 218 10.25 -2.85 -17.69
C LEU A 218 11.27 -2.02 -16.91
N VAL A 219 11.10 -1.90 -15.58
CA VAL A 219 12.03 -1.15 -14.71
C VAL A 219 13.42 -1.80 -14.71
N HIS A 220 13.51 -3.14 -14.66
CA HIS A 220 14.79 -3.84 -14.78
C HIS A 220 15.48 -3.53 -16.11
N SER A 221 14.73 -3.53 -17.22
CA SER A 221 15.26 -3.15 -18.54
C SER A 221 15.77 -1.69 -18.55
N MET A 222 15.03 -0.76 -17.92
CA MET A 222 15.43 0.64 -17.85
C MET A 222 16.66 0.88 -16.95
N LEU A 223 16.89 0.02 -15.97
CA LEU A 223 18.06 0.06 -15.08
C LEU A 223 19.27 -0.70 -15.63
N ASP A 224 19.12 -1.41 -16.74
CA ASP A 224 20.12 -2.34 -17.26
C ASP A 224 20.49 -3.38 -16.18
N ASP A 225 19.49 -4.02 -15.61
CA ASP A 225 19.58 -4.95 -14.48
C ASP A 225 19.24 -6.38 -14.92
N PRO A 226 20.20 -7.11 -15.51
CA PRO A 226 19.96 -8.45 -16.04
C PRO A 226 19.69 -9.50 -14.94
N ASP A 227 20.21 -9.28 -13.74
CA ASP A 227 20.06 -10.21 -12.62
C ASP A 227 18.71 -10.05 -11.92
N GLY A 228 17.99 -8.93 -12.15
CA GLY A 228 16.66 -8.69 -11.60
C GLY A 228 16.63 -8.40 -10.10
N ASP A 229 17.74 -7.91 -9.53
CA ASP A 229 17.89 -7.74 -8.08
C ASP A 229 17.61 -6.33 -7.57
N ARG A 230 17.48 -5.33 -8.46
CA ARG A 230 17.46 -3.91 -8.09
C ARG A 230 16.05 -3.34 -7.88
N VAL A 231 15.00 -4.14 -7.95
CA VAL A 231 13.62 -3.67 -7.73
C VAL A 231 12.98 -4.46 -6.61
N ARG A 232 12.47 -3.77 -5.59
CA ARG A 232 11.74 -4.37 -4.45
C ARG A 232 10.44 -3.63 -4.18
N VAL A 233 9.44 -4.36 -3.76
CA VAL A 233 8.17 -3.80 -3.30
C VAL A 233 8.04 -3.98 -1.79
N VAL A 234 7.54 -2.93 -1.13
CA VAL A 234 7.16 -2.98 0.28
C VAL A 234 5.68 -2.71 0.43
N TYR A 235 5.06 -3.42 1.37
CA TYR A 235 3.65 -3.26 1.70
C TYR A 235 3.49 -2.56 3.04
N GLY A 236 2.56 -1.63 3.09
CA GLY A 236 2.17 -0.93 4.29
C GLY A 236 0.98 -0.02 4.07
N ALA A 237 0.42 0.47 5.15
CA ALA A 237 -0.66 1.46 5.15
C ALA A 237 -0.37 2.55 6.16
N THR A 238 -0.88 3.75 5.91
CA THR A 238 -0.72 4.89 6.83
C THR A 238 -1.18 4.54 8.26
N ASP A 239 -2.18 3.69 8.37
CA ASP A 239 -2.81 3.30 9.63
C ASP A 239 -1.89 2.39 10.46
N VAL A 240 -1.34 1.36 9.86
CA VAL A 240 -0.55 0.30 10.53
C VAL A 240 0.96 0.41 10.34
N GLY A 241 1.41 1.29 9.46
CA GLY A 241 2.82 1.47 9.12
C GLY A 241 3.30 0.49 8.04
N PHE A 242 4.61 0.26 7.97
CA PHE A 242 5.18 -0.77 7.09
C PHE A 242 4.94 -2.15 7.68
N VAL A 243 4.45 -3.08 6.85
CA VAL A 243 4.00 -4.41 7.28
C VAL A 243 4.90 -5.50 6.72
N GLY A 244 5.20 -5.46 5.42
CA GLY A 244 5.93 -6.53 4.77
C GLY A 244 6.75 -6.07 3.57
N TYR A 245 7.59 -6.95 3.07
CA TYR A 245 8.53 -6.67 1.98
C TYR A 245 8.72 -7.91 1.10
N GLU A 246 9.00 -7.69 -0.17
CA GLU A 246 9.41 -8.75 -1.08
C GLU A 246 10.84 -9.21 -0.77
N THR A 247 11.04 -10.53 -0.79
CA THR A 247 12.34 -11.19 -0.81
C THR A 247 12.66 -11.68 -2.21
N ALA A 248 13.90 -12.04 -2.49
CA ALA A 248 14.26 -12.68 -3.76
C ALA A 248 13.39 -13.90 -4.05
N ALA A 249 13.05 -14.68 -3.03
CA ALA A 249 12.21 -15.87 -3.17
C ALA A 249 10.74 -15.53 -3.53
N THR A 250 10.14 -14.52 -2.89
CA THR A 250 8.76 -14.11 -3.22
C THR A 250 8.67 -13.52 -4.63
N ILE A 251 9.69 -12.79 -5.06
CA ILE A 251 9.81 -12.26 -6.43
C ILE A 251 9.92 -13.42 -7.42
N ALA A 252 10.82 -14.38 -7.18
CA ALA A 252 10.99 -15.54 -8.08
C ALA A 252 9.67 -16.29 -8.28
N VAL A 253 8.90 -16.53 -7.22
CA VAL A 253 7.57 -17.17 -7.32
C VAL A 253 6.60 -16.33 -8.14
N ARG A 254 6.54 -15.01 -7.93
CA ARG A 254 5.64 -14.12 -8.69
C ARG A 254 6.03 -14.05 -10.17
N THR A 255 7.32 -13.88 -10.44
CA THR A 255 7.82 -13.79 -11.81
C THR A 255 7.56 -15.06 -12.61
N GLU A 256 7.83 -16.24 -12.03
CA GLU A 256 7.53 -17.51 -12.70
C GLU A 256 6.01 -17.70 -12.88
N ALA A 257 5.21 -17.41 -11.83
CA ALA A 257 3.76 -17.51 -11.89
C ALA A 257 3.10 -16.53 -12.90
N ALA A 258 3.77 -15.46 -13.29
CA ALA A 258 3.29 -14.57 -14.35
C ALA A 258 3.26 -15.25 -15.72
N HIS A 259 4.09 -16.27 -15.92
CA HIS A 259 4.23 -17.02 -17.18
C HIS A 259 3.70 -18.46 -17.07
N ASP A 260 3.46 -18.95 -15.85
CA ASP A 260 2.98 -20.31 -15.58
C ASP A 260 1.61 -20.30 -14.91
N ARG A 261 0.59 -20.69 -15.69
CA ARG A 261 -0.80 -20.72 -15.21
C ARG A 261 -1.05 -21.70 -14.05
N VAL A 262 -0.33 -22.82 -14.04
CA VAL A 262 -0.45 -23.83 -12.98
C VAL A 262 0.08 -23.26 -11.69
N LEU A 263 1.30 -22.72 -11.71
CA LEU A 263 1.92 -22.08 -10.55
C LEU A 263 1.08 -20.90 -10.05
N ASN A 264 0.57 -20.06 -10.95
CA ASN A 264 -0.28 -18.94 -10.59
C ASN A 264 -1.53 -19.41 -9.83
N THR A 265 -2.19 -20.46 -10.34
CA THR A 265 -3.39 -21.01 -9.69
C THR A 265 -3.07 -21.60 -8.32
N VAL A 266 -1.97 -22.34 -8.19
CA VAL A 266 -1.52 -22.97 -6.93
C VAL A 266 -1.23 -21.93 -5.85
N MET A 267 -0.54 -20.86 -6.24
CA MET A 267 -0.08 -19.85 -5.28
C MET A 267 -1.10 -18.75 -5.01
N PHE A 268 -1.81 -18.29 -6.03
CA PHE A 268 -2.62 -17.06 -5.96
C PHE A 268 -4.11 -17.29 -6.24
N GLY A 269 -4.52 -18.53 -6.52
CA GLY A 269 -5.87 -18.86 -6.95
C GLY A 269 -6.09 -18.58 -8.44
N SER A 270 -7.32 -18.70 -8.94
CA SER A 270 -7.60 -18.44 -10.36
C SER A 270 -7.52 -16.93 -10.63
N ALA A 271 -6.38 -16.50 -11.13
CA ALA A 271 -6.10 -15.11 -11.48
C ALA A 271 -6.23 -14.85 -12.99
N TYR A 272 -6.91 -15.73 -13.73
CA TYR A 272 -7.16 -15.55 -15.16
C TYR A 272 -8.66 -15.32 -15.39
N SER A 273 -8.98 -14.20 -16.04
CA SER A 273 -10.29 -13.95 -16.64
C SER A 273 -10.11 -13.92 -18.17
N ASP A 274 -10.96 -14.68 -18.87
CA ASP A 274 -10.98 -14.73 -20.34
C ASP A 274 -9.62 -15.03 -21.02
N GLY A 275 -8.72 -15.73 -20.29
CA GLY A 275 -7.40 -16.12 -20.81
C GLY A 275 -6.28 -15.13 -20.52
N GLU A 276 -6.58 -13.96 -19.99
CA GLU A 276 -5.59 -12.96 -19.57
C GLU A 276 -5.30 -13.04 -18.07
N LEU A 277 -4.05 -12.75 -17.68
CA LEU A 277 -3.62 -12.70 -16.29
C LEU A 277 -4.27 -11.49 -15.61
N VAL A 278 -5.14 -11.75 -14.63
CA VAL A 278 -5.58 -10.72 -13.70
C VAL A 278 -4.40 -10.36 -12.78
N GLN A 279 -4.34 -9.13 -12.32
CA GLN A 279 -3.24 -8.65 -11.46
C GLN A 279 -2.98 -9.61 -10.30
N GLN A 280 -1.74 -10.11 -10.21
CA GLN A 280 -1.30 -10.94 -9.10
C GLN A 280 -1.33 -10.14 -7.78
N PRO A 281 -1.65 -10.79 -6.65
CA PRO A 281 -1.52 -10.15 -5.34
C PRO A 281 -0.07 -9.79 -5.05
N ALA A 282 0.16 -8.78 -4.22
CA ALA A 282 1.47 -8.59 -3.64
C ALA A 282 1.80 -9.81 -2.76
N PHE A 283 3.03 -10.33 -2.86
CA PHE A 283 3.50 -11.47 -2.09
C PHE A 283 4.71 -11.04 -1.27
N VAL A 284 4.50 -10.82 0.02
CA VAL A 284 5.49 -10.24 0.92
C VAL A 284 5.73 -11.12 2.14
N GLN A 285 6.94 -11.06 2.67
CA GLN A 285 7.29 -11.60 3.98
C GLN A 285 7.05 -10.52 5.03
N TYR A 286 6.58 -10.92 6.23
CA TYR A 286 6.37 -10.00 7.35
C TYR A 286 6.81 -10.60 8.68
N GLU A 287 6.90 -9.77 9.71
CA GLU A 287 7.32 -10.16 11.06
C GLU A 287 6.12 -10.18 12.01
N PRO A 288 5.57 -11.35 12.34
CA PRO A 288 4.35 -11.46 13.14
C PRO A 288 4.50 -10.98 14.58
N ASN A 289 5.72 -10.94 15.13
CA ASN A 289 5.98 -10.37 16.46
C ASN A 289 5.82 -8.85 16.53
N TYR A 290 5.89 -8.18 15.39
CA TYR A 290 5.63 -6.73 15.31
C TYR A 290 4.21 -6.41 14.87
N THR A 291 3.70 -7.21 13.93
CA THR A 291 2.37 -7.01 13.34
C THR A 291 1.68 -8.36 13.27
N TYR A 292 0.76 -8.62 14.18
CA TYR A 292 -0.06 -9.82 14.12
C TYR A 292 -1.22 -9.58 13.15
N ILE A 293 -1.44 -10.53 12.23
CA ILE A 293 -2.42 -10.41 11.15
C ILE A 293 -3.39 -11.59 11.19
N GLU A 294 -4.68 -11.27 11.23
CA GLU A 294 -5.78 -12.19 11.05
C GLU A 294 -6.49 -11.92 9.73
N VAL A 295 -7.25 -12.90 9.26
CA VAL A 295 -8.14 -12.75 8.11
C VAL A 295 -9.56 -13.00 8.60
N ASP A 296 -10.48 -12.04 8.37
CA ASP A 296 -11.88 -12.21 8.77
C ASP A 296 -12.65 -13.12 7.79
N SER A 297 -13.92 -13.41 8.12
CA SER A 297 -14.80 -14.28 7.30
C SER A 297 -15.04 -13.75 5.88
N ASP A 298 -14.86 -12.46 5.66
CA ASP A 298 -15.04 -11.80 4.37
C ASP A 298 -13.71 -11.66 3.58
N GLY A 299 -12.60 -12.14 4.16
CA GLY A 299 -11.26 -12.09 3.58
C GLY A 299 -10.51 -10.79 3.80
N TYR A 300 -10.96 -9.92 4.71
CA TYR A 300 -10.24 -8.69 5.06
C TYR A 300 -9.14 -8.94 6.08
N LEU A 301 -8.05 -8.22 5.90
CA LEU A 301 -6.92 -8.24 6.82
C LEU A 301 -7.23 -7.41 8.07
N LEU A 302 -7.03 -8.01 9.22
CA LEU A 302 -7.13 -7.39 10.54
C LEU A 302 -5.76 -7.35 11.20
N PHE A 303 -5.33 -6.16 11.60
CA PHE A 303 -4.00 -5.92 12.12
C PHE A 303 -4.03 -5.66 13.62
N THR A 304 -3.20 -6.36 14.39
CA THR A 304 -2.91 -6.02 15.79
C THR A 304 -1.47 -5.54 15.88
N VAL A 305 -1.29 -4.26 16.21
CA VAL A 305 0.02 -3.59 16.26
C VAL A 305 0.15 -2.78 17.55
N GLY A 306 1.32 -2.87 18.18
CA GLY A 306 1.67 -2.08 19.36
C GLY A 306 2.31 -0.75 19.01
N GLY A 307 2.55 0.08 20.02
CA GLY A 307 3.21 1.38 19.91
C GLY A 307 2.39 2.49 20.56
N VAL A 308 2.75 3.74 20.32
CA VAL A 308 2.09 4.91 20.94
C VAL A 308 0.66 5.15 20.47
N LEU A 309 0.28 4.63 19.32
CA LEU A 309 -1.11 4.53 18.85
C LEU A 309 -1.36 3.05 18.47
N PRO A 310 -1.63 2.21 19.46
CA PRO A 310 -1.80 0.80 19.23
C PRO A 310 -3.19 0.50 18.66
N LEU A 311 -3.26 -0.57 17.86
CA LEU A 311 -4.47 -1.02 17.20
C LEU A 311 -4.69 -2.50 17.48
N VAL A 312 -5.94 -2.90 17.71
CA VAL A 312 -6.34 -4.29 17.88
C VAL A 312 -7.37 -4.66 16.83
N ARG A 313 -7.09 -5.75 16.09
CA ARG A 313 -7.95 -6.27 15.03
C ARG A 313 -8.43 -5.15 14.09
N TYR A 314 -7.49 -4.28 13.71
CA TYR A 314 -7.80 -3.09 12.92
C TYR A 314 -7.89 -3.43 11.44
N ARG A 315 -9.04 -3.14 10.85
CA ARG A 315 -9.34 -3.37 9.43
C ARG A 315 -8.95 -2.14 8.60
N VAL A 316 -8.02 -2.35 7.66
CA VAL A 316 -7.58 -1.32 6.69
C VAL A 316 -8.31 -1.41 5.34
N ASN A 317 -9.25 -2.36 5.19
CA ASN A 317 -10.02 -2.69 3.99
C ASN A 317 -9.20 -3.36 2.86
N ASP A 318 -8.00 -3.82 3.14
CA ASP A 318 -7.28 -4.71 2.24
C ASP A 318 -7.77 -6.14 2.41
N ARG A 319 -7.94 -6.86 1.30
CA ARG A 319 -8.16 -8.31 1.29
C ARG A 319 -6.86 -9.05 1.14
N GLY A 320 -6.77 -10.24 1.73
CA GLY A 320 -5.55 -11.01 1.65
C GLY A 320 -5.62 -12.37 2.32
N GLN A 321 -4.45 -13.02 2.39
CA GLN A 321 -4.26 -14.31 3.05
C GLN A 321 -2.91 -14.32 3.77
N THR A 322 -2.87 -14.87 4.96
CA THR A 322 -1.62 -15.20 5.66
C THR A 322 -1.21 -16.64 5.33
N LEU A 323 0.06 -16.88 5.10
CA LEU A 323 0.63 -18.19 4.78
C LEU A 323 1.88 -18.44 5.61
N SER A 324 2.08 -19.67 6.07
CA SER A 324 3.37 -20.08 6.63
C SER A 324 4.35 -20.46 5.52
N GLY A 325 5.65 -20.29 5.77
CA GLY A 325 6.66 -20.70 4.81
C GLY A 325 6.66 -22.22 4.57
N SER A 326 6.33 -23.02 5.59
CA SER A 326 6.15 -24.46 5.43
C SER A 326 5.04 -24.79 4.44
N ASP A 327 3.85 -24.19 4.60
CA ASP A 327 2.70 -24.44 3.70
C ASP A 327 3.01 -24.02 2.26
N ILE A 328 3.72 -22.91 2.07
CA ILE A 328 4.15 -22.45 0.74
C ILE A 328 5.10 -23.47 0.11
N ARG A 329 6.08 -23.95 0.87
CA ARG A 329 7.05 -24.95 0.38
C ARG A 329 6.37 -26.23 -0.04
N ASP A 330 5.43 -26.72 0.75
CA ASP A 330 4.69 -27.94 0.47
C ASP A 330 3.83 -27.78 -0.77
N ARG A 331 3.07 -26.68 -0.91
CA ARG A 331 2.30 -26.37 -2.14
C ARG A 331 3.18 -26.32 -3.39
N LEU A 332 4.35 -25.69 -3.30
CA LEU A 332 5.28 -25.59 -4.43
C LEU A 332 5.88 -26.95 -4.80
N ARG A 333 6.25 -27.79 -3.81
CA ARG A 333 6.80 -29.13 -4.06
C ARG A 333 5.76 -30.06 -4.65
N ASP A 334 4.55 -30.08 -4.11
CA ASP A 334 3.45 -30.91 -4.57
C ASP A 334 3.06 -30.58 -6.03
N ALA A 335 3.23 -29.32 -6.41
CA ALA A 335 2.98 -28.85 -7.78
C ALA A 335 4.19 -29.00 -8.73
N GLY A 336 5.35 -29.53 -8.23
CA GLY A 336 6.53 -29.77 -9.05
C GLY A 336 7.56 -28.62 -9.10
N TYR A 337 7.40 -27.58 -8.31
CA TYR A 337 8.29 -26.39 -8.29
C TYR A 337 9.30 -26.46 -7.13
N ALA A 338 10.02 -27.57 -6.98
CA ALA A 338 10.94 -27.81 -5.89
C ALA A 338 12.04 -26.74 -5.76
N ALA A 339 12.55 -26.22 -6.89
CA ALA A 339 13.57 -25.16 -6.87
C ALA A 339 13.06 -23.86 -6.24
N LEU A 340 11.82 -23.44 -6.53
CA LEU A 340 11.20 -22.27 -5.89
C LEU A 340 10.95 -22.52 -4.41
N ALA A 341 10.54 -23.74 -4.04
CA ALA A 341 10.32 -24.10 -2.64
C ALA A 341 11.59 -23.97 -1.78
N GLU A 342 12.76 -24.27 -2.33
CA GLU A 342 14.04 -24.15 -1.61
C GLU A 342 14.35 -22.69 -1.18
N GLY A 343 13.95 -21.70 -1.98
CA GLY A 343 14.14 -20.28 -1.70
C GLY A 343 13.26 -19.74 -0.57
N ILE A 344 12.13 -20.39 -0.27
CA ILE A 344 11.20 -19.93 0.76
C ILE A 344 11.71 -20.33 2.17
N ASP A 345 11.82 -19.37 3.09
CA ASP A 345 12.12 -19.67 4.49
C ASP A 345 10.97 -20.45 5.13
N PRO A 346 11.16 -21.70 5.56
CA PRO A 346 10.09 -22.51 6.16
C PRO A 346 9.53 -21.94 7.47
N LYS A 347 10.29 -21.09 8.16
CA LYS A 347 9.87 -20.41 9.38
C LYS A 347 9.30 -19.02 9.12
N GLY A 348 9.37 -18.54 7.89
CA GLY A 348 8.87 -17.23 7.50
C GLY A 348 7.34 -17.14 7.56
N SER A 349 6.83 -15.95 7.83
CA SER A 349 5.41 -15.61 7.72
C SER A 349 5.21 -14.74 6.49
N TYR A 350 4.22 -15.08 5.69
CA TYR A 350 3.99 -14.47 4.39
C TYR A 350 2.56 -13.94 4.27
N LEU A 351 2.39 -12.91 3.47
CA LEU A 351 1.12 -12.26 3.23
C LEU A 351 0.90 -12.09 1.72
N LEU A 352 -0.26 -12.54 1.26
CA LEU A 352 -0.81 -12.19 -0.05
C LEU A 352 -1.77 -11.02 0.14
N VAL A 353 -1.56 -9.92 -0.61
CA VAL A 353 -2.43 -8.73 -0.57
C VAL A 353 -3.11 -8.57 -1.92
N HIS A 354 -4.43 -8.76 -1.95
CA HIS A 354 -5.25 -8.67 -3.17
C HIS A 354 -5.71 -7.24 -3.47
N GLY A 355 -5.41 -6.28 -2.57
CA GLY A 355 -5.80 -4.88 -2.71
C GLY A 355 -7.10 -4.54 -1.99
N ARG A 356 -7.56 -3.31 -2.21
CA ARG A 356 -8.70 -2.69 -1.51
C ARG A 356 -9.98 -2.80 -2.30
N THR A 357 -11.09 -2.84 -1.57
CA THR A 357 -12.44 -2.92 -2.17
C THR A 357 -13.28 -1.65 -1.94
N ASP A 358 -12.76 -0.69 -1.19
CA ASP A 358 -13.46 0.55 -0.82
C ASP A 358 -13.00 1.78 -1.62
N ILE A 359 -12.03 1.62 -2.51
CA ILE A 359 -11.52 2.68 -3.39
C ILE A 359 -11.95 2.43 -4.84
N ALA A 360 -12.23 3.49 -5.60
CA ALA A 360 -12.52 3.38 -7.02
C ALA A 360 -11.27 3.10 -7.85
N ALA A 361 -10.16 3.74 -7.49
CA ALA A 361 -8.87 3.61 -8.16
C ALA A 361 -7.72 4.01 -7.23
N ILE A 362 -6.52 3.55 -7.52
CA ILE A 362 -5.28 4.15 -7.01
C ILE A 362 -4.61 4.82 -8.20
N TYR A 363 -4.41 6.13 -8.13
CA TYR A 363 -3.75 6.90 -9.17
C TYR A 363 -2.60 7.70 -8.57
N SER A 364 -1.38 7.47 -9.04
CA SER A 364 -0.16 8.13 -8.52
C SER A 364 -0.09 8.10 -6.98
N ALA A 365 -0.32 6.93 -6.38
CA ALA A 365 -0.40 6.66 -4.94
C ALA A 365 -1.55 7.36 -4.20
N VAL A 366 -2.47 8.00 -4.91
CA VAL A 366 -3.66 8.61 -4.32
C VAL A 366 -4.84 7.64 -4.40
N ASN A 367 -5.45 7.35 -3.26
CA ASN A 367 -6.70 6.61 -3.22
C ASN A 367 -7.85 7.49 -3.73
N ILE A 368 -8.41 7.12 -4.86
CA ILE A 368 -9.57 7.78 -5.45
C ILE A 368 -10.82 7.04 -4.99
N TYR A 369 -11.66 7.71 -4.21
CA TYR A 369 -12.91 7.15 -3.73
C TYR A 369 -14.06 7.49 -4.68
N PRO A 370 -15.08 6.59 -4.82
CA PRO A 370 -16.25 6.86 -5.66
C PRO A 370 -16.92 8.20 -5.31
N ASP A 371 -16.96 8.54 -4.03
CA ASP A 371 -17.58 9.77 -3.54
C ASP A 371 -16.92 11.05 -4.06
N TYR A 372 -15.68 10.96 -4.55
CA TYR A 372 -15.00 12.11 -5.17
C TYR A 372 -15.58 12.49 -6.55
N PHE A 373 -16.21 11.53 -7.24
CA PHE A 373 -16.86 11.79 -8.53
C PHE A 373 -18.35 12.12 -8.41
N ARG A 374 -19.01 11.76 -7.29
CA ARG A 374 -20.45 11.99 -7.12
C ARG A 374 -20.88 13.44 -7.34
N PRO A 375 -20.21 14.48 -6.80
CA PRO A 375 -20.64 15.86 -7.05
C PRO A 375 -20.60 16.25 -8.52
N ALA A 376 -19.74 15.63 -9.31
CA ALA A 376 -19.64 15.87 -10.74
C ALA A 376 -20.76 15.14 -11.52
N VAL A 377 -20.91 13.83 -11.30
CA VAL A 377 -21.86 13.00 -12.07
C VAL A 377 -23.32 13.23 -11.68
N GLU A 378 -23.58 13.71 -10.46
CA GLU A 378 -24.91 14.06 -9.94
C GLU A 378 -25.21 15.58 -10.04
N HIS A 379 -24.34 16.34 -10.72
CA HIS A 379 -24.52 17.78 -10.84
C HIS A 379 -25.82 18.13 -11.56
N ILE A 380 -26.54 19.16 -11.07
CA ILE A 380 -27.85 19.55 -11.57
C ILE A 380 -27.84 19.88 -13.07
N SER A 381 -26.77 20.45 -13.59
CA SER A 381 -26.63 20.76 -15.03
C SER A 381 -26.58 19.53 -15.93
N LEU A 382 -26.28 18.36 -15.35
CA LEU A 382 -26.17 17.08 -16.06
C LEU A 382 -27.35 16.13 -15.76
N ALA A 383 -28.27 16.53 -14.90
CA ALA A 383 -29.38 15.68 -14.43
C ALA A 383 -30.31 15.17 -15.54
N THR A 384 -30.42 15.90 -16.67
CA THR A 384 -31.19 15.46 -17.85
C THR A 384 -30.42 14.56 -18.80
N ARG A 385 -29.09 14.48 -18.64
CA ARG A 385 -28.17 13.74 -19.50
C ARG A 385 -27.69 12.43 -18.87
N LEU A 386 -27.39 12.44 -17.59
CA LEU A 386 -26.75 11.35 -16.88
C LEU A 386 -27.71 10.62 -15.93
N THR A 387 -27.48 9.32 -15.73
CA THR A 387 -28.21 8.54 -14.72
C THR A 387 -27.62 8.73 -13.30
N GLY A 388 -26.43 9.30 -13.17
CA GLY A 388 -25.66 9.36 -11.92
C GLY A 388 -24.83 8.09 -11.66
N ARG A 389 -24.91 7.09 -12.53
CA ARG A 389 -24.11 5.86 -12.43
C ARG A 389 -22.80 6.04 -13.17
N PHE A 390 -21.69 5.57 -12.56
CA PHE A 390 -20.37 5.70 -13.13
C PHE A 390 -19.45 4.56 -12.67
N ILE A 391 -18.36 4.35 -13.39
CA ILE A 391 -17.28 3.44 -13.02
C ILE A 391 -15.97 4.20 -13.19
N ALA A 392 -15.22 4.34 -12.11
CA ALA A 392 -13.89 4.93 -12.12
C ALA A 392 -12.83 3.83 -12.01
N ARG A 393 -11.76 3.93 -12.82
CA ARG A 393 -10.65 2.98 -12.84
C ARG A 393 -9.34 3.71 -13.03
N CYS A 394 -8.26 3.12 -12.54
CA CYS A 394 -6.92 3.42 -12.99
C CYS A 394 -6.47 2.28 -13.91
N VAL A 395 -6.25 2.59 -15.18
CA VAL A 395 -5.71 1.63 -16.15
C VAL A 395 -4.27 2.01 -16.48
N VAL A 396 -3.51 1.07 -17.01
CA VAL A 396 -2.16 1.32 -17.51
C VAL A 396 -2.14 1.20 -19.03
N ASP A 397 -1.38 2.06 -19.68
CA ASP A 397 -1.14 1.96 -21.13
C ASP A 397 -0.01 0.97 -21.46
N ASP A 398 0.28 0.78 -22.74
CA ASP A 398 1.32 -0.15 -23.19
C ASP A 398 2.72 0.22 -22.68
N GLU A 399 2.94 1.49 -22.33
CA GLU A 399 4.17 1.98 -21.71
C GLU A 399 4.11 1.95 -20.16
N GLN A 400 3.12 1.26 -19.58
CA GLN A 400 2.93 1.15 -18.13
C GLN A 400 2.70 2.50 -17.40
N ARG A 401 2.14 3.50 -18.09
CA ARG A 401 1.74 4.76 -17.47
C ARG A 401 0.29 4.67 -16.99
N GLN A 402 0.03 5.19 -15.81
CA GLN A 402 -1.31 5.21 -15.24
C GLN A 402 -2.21 6.25 -15.91
N ILE A 403 -3.44 5.85 -16.22
CA ILE A 403 -4.50 6.70 -16.75
C ILE A 403 -5.71 6.55 -15.86
N LEU A 404 -6.18 7.66 -15.27
CA LEU A 404 -7.44 7.70 -14.55
C LEU A 404 -8.60 7.79 -15.55
N THR A 405 -9.51 6.83 -15.54
CA THR A 405 -10.69 6.80 -16.42
C THR A 405 -11.97 6.92 -15.63
N LEU A 406 -12.98 7.53 -16.24
CA LEU A 406 -14.32 7.71 -15.68
C LEU A 406 -15.36 7.40 -16.76
N ASP A 407 -15.96 6.20 -16.69
CA ASP A 407 -17.06 5.81 -17.56
C ASP A 407 -18.38 6.24 -16.89
N VAL A 408 -19.24 6.98 -17.60
CA VAL A 408 -20.47 7.57 -17.05
C VAL A 408 -21.66 7.18 -17.90
N GLU A 409 -22.72 6.64 -17.27
CA GLU A 409 -23.92 6.18 -17.96
C GLU A 409 -24.84 7.34 -18.34
N LEU A 410 -25.19 7.39 -19.62
CA LEU A 410 -26.20 8.31 -20.16
C LEU A 410 -27.62 7.86 -19.82
N ARG A 411 -28.58 8.78 -19.77
CA ARG A 411 -30.00 8.45 -19.71
C ARG A 411 -30.50 7.83 -21.01
N PRO A 412 -31.63 7.09 -20.97
CA PRO A 412 -32.27 6.56 -22.19
C PRO A 412 -32.39 7.66 -23.27
N GLN A 413 -32.16 7.28 -24.53
CA GLN A 413 -32.25 8.13 -25.72
C GLN A 413 -31.21 9.26 -25.82
N GLN A 414 -30.32 9.42 -24.86
CA GLN A 414 -29.17 10.33 -24.96
C GLN A 414 -28.04 9.66 -25.77
N GLN A 415 -27.32 10.48 -26.52
CA GLN A 415 -26.15 10.05 -27.29
C GLN A 415 -24.89 10.69 -26.71
N PRO A 416 -23.73 9.98 -26.76
CA PRO A 416 -22.44 10.57 -26.37
C PRO A 416 -22.10 11.80 -27.21
N ASP A 417 -21.63 12.84 -26.55
CA ASP A 417 -21.13 14.06 -27.20
C ASP A 417 -19.96 14.64 -26.41
N THR A 418 -19.11 15.38 -27.10
CA THR A 418 -17.87 15.94 -26.55
C THR A 418 -18.12 17.02 -25.50
N GLU A 419 -19.19 17.81 -25.65
CA GLU A 419 -19.52 18.91 -24.73
C GLU A 419 -19.89 18.36 -23.34
N THR A 420 -20.77 17.34 -23.30
CA THR A 420 -21.15 16.65 -22.06
C THR A 420 -19.94 15.96 -21.42
N ALA A 421 -19.10 15.28 -22.20
CA ALA A 421 -17.90 14.62 -21.68
C ALA A 421 -16.92 15.61 -21.06
N GLU A 422 -16.66 16.74 -21.73
CA GLU A 422 -15.78 17.78 -21.21
C GLU A 422 -16.38 18.45 -19.96
N HIS A 423 -17.69 18.68 -19.93
CA HIS A 423 -18.35 19.23 -18.75
C HIS A 423 -18.24 18.31 -17.53
N VAL A 424 -18.45 16.99 -17.71
CA VAL A 424 -18.22 15.97 -16.65
C VAL A 424 -16.77 15.99 -16.20
N LYS A 425 -15.83 16.06 -17.13
CA LYS A 425 -14.40 16.11 -16.83
C LYS A 425 -14.04 17.31 -15.95
N GLN A 426 -14.48 18.51 -16.31
CA GLN A 426 -14.19 19.72 -15.55
C GLN A 426 -14.78 19.69 -14.14
N LEU A 427 -16.02 19.22 -14.00
CA LEU A 427 -16.64 19.05 -12.69
C LEU A 427 -15.91 17.98 -11.86
N SER A 428 -15.45 16.87 -12.50
CA SER A 428 -14.69 15.83 -11.83
C SER A 428 -13.34 16.33 -11.32
N ILE A 429 -12.61 17.11 -12.12
CA ILE A 429 -11.34 17.73 -11.70
C ILE A 429 -11.58 18.67 -10.51
N ALA A 430 -12.60 19.52 -10.58
CA ALA A 430 -12.94 20.43 -9.49
C ALA A 430 -13.27 19.67 -8.20
N SER A 431 -14.08 18.62 -8.28
CA SER A 431 -14.46 17.78 -7.15
C SER A 431 -13.27 17.02 -6.56
N LEU A 432 -12.47 16.36 -7.40
CA LEU A 432 -11.25 15.66 -6.98
C LEU A 432 -10.28 16.61 -6.27
N ARG A 433 -10.05 17.80 -6.81
CA ARG A 433 -9.17 18.82 -6.20
C ARG A 433 -9.73 19.37 -4.88
N GLN A 434 -11.04 19.47 -4.76
CA GLN A 434 -11.71 19.93 -3.54
C GLN A 434 -11.68 18.87 -2.43
N LEU A 435 -11.98 17.61 -2.76
CA LEU A 435 -12.18 16.53 -1.80
C LEU A 435 -10.90 15.75 -1.48
N SER A 436 -9.88 15.79 -2.34
CA SER A 436 -8.60 15.13 -2.13
C SER A 436 -7.43 16.11 -2.17
N ALA A 437 -6.85 16.39 -1.01
CA ALA A 437 -5.63 17.19 -0.93
C ALA A 437 -4.44 16.51 -1.64
N GLU A 438 -4.38 15.18 -1.61
CA GLU A 438 -3.36 14.38 -2.27
C GLU A 438 -3.49 14.48 -3.80
N TYR A 439 -4.70 14.31 -4.34
CA TYR A 439 -4.93 14.48 -5.78
C TYR A 439 -4.59 15.91 -6.24
N ARG A 440 -4.90 16.91 -5.43
CA ARG A 440 -4.54 18.31 -5.74
C ARG A 440 -3.05 18.48 -5.98
N VAL A 441 -2.21 17.90 -5.11
CA VAL A 441 -0.75 17.93 -5.25
C VAL A 441 -0.31 17.24 -6.54
N VAL A 442 -0.84 16.05 -6.82
CA VAL A 442 -0.53 15.30 -8.04
C VAL A 442 -0.97 16.08 -9.29
N HIS A 443 -2.18 16.65 -9.27
CA HIS A 443 -2.68 17.44 -10.39
C HIS A 443 -1.85 18.73 -10.62
N ASP A 444 -1.41 19.41 -9.56
CA ASP A 444 -0.56 20.60 -9.66
C ASP A 444 0.83 20.26 -10.27
N GLN A 445 1.31 19.04 -10.07
CA GLN A 445 2.58 18.56 -10.62
C GLN A 445 2.47 18.03 -12.06
N LYS A 446 1.46 17.21 -12.34
CA LYS A 446 1.31 16.48 -13.62
C LYS A 446 0.40 17.20 -14.63
N GLY A 447 -0.37 18.19 -14.19
CA GLY A 447 -1.31 18.93 -15.05
C GLY A 447 -2.30 18.01 -15.74
N GLN A 448 -2.43 18.16 -17.06
CA GLN A 448 -3.36 17.39 -17.88
C GLN A 448 -3.17 15.86 -17.81
N ALA A 449 -1.96 15.38 -17.51
CA ALA A 449 -1.71 13.95 -17.37
C ALA A 449 -2.43 13.34 -16.15
N ALA A 450 -2.82 14.14 -15.17
CA ALA A 450 -3.59 13.69 -14.00
C ALA A 450 -5.11 13.82 -14.19
N GLU A 451 -5.58 14.41 -15.27
CA GLU A 451 -7.00 14.59 -15.50
C GLU A 451 -7.68 13.30 -15.93
N PRO A 452 -8.91 13.01 -15.45
CA PRO A 452 -9.63 11.80 -15.83
C PRO A 452 -10.01 11.83 -17.31
N VAL A 453 -9.84 10.69 -17.98
CA VAL A 453 -10.40 10.45 -19.31
C VAL A 453 -11.85 10.03 -19.12
N VAL A 454 -12.78 10.88 -19.54
CA VAL A 454 -14.21 10.64 -19.41
C VAL A 454 -14.75 9.96 -20.67
N ARG A 455 -15.53 8.88 -20.48
CA ARG A 455 -16.27 8.19 -21.52
C ARG A 455 -17.76 8.21 -21.18
N LEU A 456 -18.57 8.58 -22.13
CA LEU A 456 -20.03 8.55 -21.99
C LEU A 456 -20.54 7.23 -22.57
N GLU A 457 -21.14 6.43 -21.72
CA GLU A 457 -21.62 5.10 -22.05
C GLU A 457 -23.13 5.11 -22.29
N PRO A 458 -23.63 4.42 -23.33
CA PRO A 458 -25.07 4.31 -23.57
C PRO A 458 -25.79 3.69 -22.37
N PHE A 459 -27.08 4.03 -22.23
CA PHE A 459 -27.92 3.46 -21.18
C PHE A 459 -27.92 1.93 -21.23
N ARG A 460 -27.58 1.28 -20.10
CA ARG A 460 -27.45 -0.18 -19.94
C ARG A 460 -26.40 -0.83 -20.86
N SER A 461 -25.34 -0.11 -21.18
CA SER A 461 -24.15 -0.72 -21.79
C SER A 461 -23.53 -1.79 -20.86
N GLU A 462 -22.60 -2.59 -21.37
CA GLU A 462 -22.09 -3.81 -20.72
C GLU A 462 -21.65 -3.59 -19.25
N GLY A 463 -21.00 -2.50 -18.94
CA GLY A 463 -20.59 -2.15 -17.57
C GLY A 463 -21.75 -1.72 -16.64
N PHE A 464 -22.95 -1.43 -17.18
CA PHE A 464 -24.08 -0.82 -16.47
C PHE A 464 -25.36 -1.67 -16.48
N VAL A 465 -25.27 -2.97 -16.77
CA VAL A 465 -26.42 -3.89 -16.81
C VAL A 465 -27.05 -4.05 -15.42
N THR A 466 -28.39 -3.94 -15.35
CA THR A 466 -29.17 -4.05 -14.11
C THR A 466 -29.33 -5.48 -13.64
N GLY A 467 -28.98 -5.79 -12.39
CA GLY A 467 -29.22 -7.09 -11.74
C GLY A 467 -28.41 -7.38 -10.49
N GLY A 468 -27.43 -6.58 -10.16
CA GLY A 468 -26.65 -6.67 -8.93
C GLY A 468 -26.46 -5.30 -8.28
N LYS A 469 -26.12 -5.28 -6.97
CA LYS A 469 -25.57 -4.06 -6.35
C LYS A 469 -24.48 -3.55 -7.25
N GLN A 470 -24.65 -2.34 -7.77
CA GLN A 470 -23.67 -1.70 -8.63
C GLN A 470 -22.32 -1.68 -7.93
N LYS A 471 -21.38 -2.45 -8.44
CA LYS A 471 -19.99 -2.27 -8.07
C LYS A 471 -19.52 -1.02 -8.80
N SER A 472 -19.51 0.12 -8.09
CA SER A 472 -18.76 1.31 -8.55
C SER A 472 -17.25 1.08 -8.53
N LEU A 473 -16.86 -0.18 -8.37
CA LEU A 473 -15.51 -0.68 -8.17
C LEU A 473 -15.31 -1.90 -9.07
N GLN A 474 -14.42 -1.82 -10.01
CA GLN A 474 -13.78 -2.96 -10.66
C GLN A 474 -12.27 -2.77 -10.60
#